data_e77ebc1c51d12c1eef5bd9f3154f8b87
#
_entry.id   e77ebc1c51d12c1eef5bd9f3154f8b87
#
_cell.length_a   1.000
_cell.length_b   1.000
_cell.length_c   1.000
_cell.angle_alpha   90.00
_cell.angle_beta   90.00
_cell.angle_gamma   90.00
#
_symmetry.space_group_name_H-M   'P 1'
#
loop_
_entity.id
_entity.type
_entity.pdbx_description
1 polymer ?
#
loop_
_entity_poly.entity_id
_entity_poly.type
_entity_poly.pdbx_seq_one_letter_code
_entity_poly.pdbx_strand_id
1 'polypeptide(L)'
;MNLYLDDLRPTPEGFERVYSYSDFVAYLKCKGLPDFISFDHDLGEGLSGYDCAKYLVDYCLDRQLPLPDFAVHSQNPVGKENIERLLNNFKEQQKTILKAI
;
A
#
# COMPACT_ATOMS: atom_id res chain seq x y z
N MET A 1 -11.55 -7.29 2.18
CA MET A 1 -11.17 -7.31 0.75
C MET A 1 -9.67 -7.18 0.61
N ASN A 2 -9.05 -7.98 -0.24
CA ASN A 2 -7.61 -7.94 -0.47
C ASN A 2 -7.33 -7.22 -1.79
N LEU A 3 -6.31 -6.35 -1.81
CA LEU A 3 -5.98 -5.53 -2.97
C LEU A 3 -4.61 -5.92 -3.53
N TYR A 4 -4.53 -6.08 -4.85
CA TYR A 4 -3.31 -6.45 -5.57
C TYR A 4 -2.90 -5.30 -6.48
N LEU A 5 -1.76 -4.68 -6.17
CA LEU A 5 -1.19 -3.58 -6.96
C LEU A 5 -0.08 -4.12 -7.85
N ASP A 6 -0.34 -4.19 -9.15
CA ASP A 6 0.61 -4.70 -10.12
C ASP A 6 0.11 -4.34 -11.52
N ASP A 7 1.02 -4.00 -12.43
CA ASP A 7 0.66 -3.65 -13.81
C ASP A 7 0.73 -4.82 -14.78
N LEU A 8 1.40 -5.92 -14.43
CA LEU A 8 1.68 -7.02 -15.36
C LEU A 8 1.22 -8.40 -14.89
N ARG A 9 1.46 -8.76 -13.62
CA ARG A 9 1.21 -10.12 -13.13
C ARG A 9 -0.29 -10.43 -13.05
N PRO A 10 -0.67 -11.70 -13.25
CA PRO A 10 -2.07 -12.10 -13.06
C PRO A 10 -2.53 -11.85 -11.63
N THR A 11 -3.78 -11.45 -11.49
CA THR A 11 -4.38 -11.22 -10.18
C THR A 11 -4.59 -12.54 -9.44
N PRO A 12 -4.06 -12.71 -8.22
CA PRO A 12 -4.34 -13.90 -7.42
C PRO A 12 -5.82 -14.02 -7.09
N GLU A 13 -6.28 -15.26 -6.90
CA GLU A 13 -7.65 -15.52 -6.50
C GLU A 13 -7.95 -14.84 -5.16
N GLY A 14 -9.13 -14.22 -5.05
CA GLY A 14 -9.55 -13.53 -3.83
C GLY A 14 -9.06 -12.09 -3.70
N PHE A 15 -8.37 -11.56 -4.72
CA PHE A 15 -7.87 -10.18 -4.72
C PHE A 15 -8.62 -9.32 -5.73
N GLU A 16 -8.84 -8.05 -5.37
CA GLU A 16 -9.19 -7.02 -6.36
C GLU A 16 -7.90 -6.43 -6.92
N ARG A 17 -7.94 -5.97 -8.16
CA ARG A 17 -6.77 -5.50 -8.90
C ARG A 17 -6.78 -3.99 -9.09
N VAL A 18 -5.65 -3.35 -8.84
CA VAL A 18 -5.35 -1.98 -9.32
C VAL A 18 -4.03 -2.00 -10.07
N TYR A 19 -3.95 -1.23 -11.16
CA TYR A 19 -2.84 -1.32 -12.12
C TYR A 19 -1.83 -0.18 -11.97
N SER A 20 -2.20 0.91 -11.33
CA SER A 20 -1.42 2.15 -11.33
C SER A 20 -1.65 2.93 -10.04
N TYR A 21 -0.84 3.98 -9.87
CA TYR A 21 -1.04 4.93 -8.78
C TYR A 21 -2.45 5.55 -8.83
N SER A 22 -2.88 5.98 -10.00
CA SER A 22 -4.21 6.60 -10.16
C SER A 22 -5.33 5.63 -9.75
N ASP A 23 -5.22 4.37 -10.15
CA ASP A 23 -6.18 3.33 -9.76
C ASP A 23 -6.18 3.10 -8.26
N PHE A 24 -5.00 3.09 -7.65
CA PHE A 24 -4.85 2.89 -6.22
C PHE A 24 -5.54 4.01 -5.44
N VAL A 25 -5.27 5.26 -5.81
CA VAL A 25 -5.90 6.43 -5.19
C VAL A 25 -7.41 6.38 -5.34
N ALA A 26 -7.89 6.08 -6.54
CA ALA A 26 -9.33 6.00 -6.81
C ALA A 26 -9.99 4.89 -5.97
N TYR A 27 -9.32 3.75 -5.81
CA TYR A 27 -9.83 2.67 -4.99
C TYR A 27 -10.04 3.12 -3.54
N LEU A 28 -9.02 3.74 -2.94
CA LEU A 28 -9.11 4.19 -1.54
C LEU A 28 -10.18 5.27 -1.36
N LYS A 29 -10.31 6.18 -2.32
CA LYS A 29 -11.33 7.23 -2.25
C LYS A 29 -12.76 6.68 -2.36
N CYS A 30 -12.96 5.65 -3.18
CA CYS A 30 -14.28 5.09 -3.44
C CYS A 30 -14.69 4.00 -2.45
N LYS A 31 -13.76 3.15 -2.06
CA LYS A 31 -14.05 1.94 -1.26
C LYS A 31 -13.46 1.95 0.13
N GLY A 32 -12.55 2.86 0.43
CA GLY A 32 -11.84 2.90 1.71
C GLY A 32 -10.72 1.88 1.78
N LEU A 33 -10.23 1.60 2.99
CA LEU A 33 -9.09 0.70 3.20
C LEU A 33 -9.48 -0.75 2.96
N PRO A 34 -8.67 -1.51 2.20
CA PRO A 34 -8.79 -2.96 2.16
C PRO A 34 -8.24 -3.58 3.44
N ASP A 35 -8.44 -4.89 3.61
CA ASP A 35 -7.89 -5.63 4.75
C ASP A 35 -6.41 -5.92 4.56
N PHE A 36 -5.99 -6.16 3.33
CA PHE A 36 -4.64 -6.54 2.97
C PHE A 36 -4.28 -5.96 1.60
N ILE A 37 -3.03 -5.49 1.45
CA ILE A 37 -2.52 -4.97 0.18
C ILE A 37 -1.22 -5.68 -0.17
N SER A 38 -1.14 -6.22 -1.38
CA SER A 38 0.11 -6.74 -1.93
C SER A 38 0.65 -5.73 -2.95
N PHE A 39 1.82 -5.15 -2.66
CA PHE A 39 2.42 -4.07 -3.45
C PHE A 39 3.46 -4.60 -4.43
N ASP A 40 3.39 -4.16 -5.69
CA ASP A 40 4.54 -4.12 -6.57
C ASP A 40 5.17 -2.72 -6.49
N HIS A 41 6.46 -2.61 -6.79
CA HIS A 41 7.14 -1.31 -6.84
C HIS A 41 7.10 -0.69 -8.23
N ASP A 42 7.40 -1.49 -9.27
CA ASP A 42 7.51 -0.99 -10.63
C ASP A 42 6.17 -1.13 -11.35
N LEU A 43 5.54 0.00 -11.65
CA LEU A 43 4.21 0.07 -12.25
C LEU A 43 4.26 0.61 -13.68
N GLY A 44 5.41 0.43 -14.37
CA GLY A 44 5.62 0.99 -15.70
C GLY A 44 5.96 2.47 -15.62
N GLU A 45 5.44 3.27 -16.55
CA GLU A 45 5.67 4.72 -16.55
C GLU A 45 4.84 5.40 -15.45
N GLY A 46 5.39 6.48 -14.89
CA GLY A 46 4.70 7.30 -13.90
C GLY A 46 5.09 6.94 -12.48
N LEU A 47 4.15 7.14 -11.55
CA LEU A 47 4.41 6.95 -10.14
C LEU A 47 4.47 5.46 -9.77
N SER A 48 5.33 5.15 -8.80
CA SER A 48 5.66 3.78 -8.41
C SER A 48 4.77 3.26 -7.27
N GLY A 49 4.98 1.99 -6.91
CA GLY A 49 4.38 1.41 -5.70
C GLY A 49 4.80 2.11 -4.43
N TYR A 50 6.02 2.69 -4.39
CA TYR A 50 6.45 3.50 -3.26
C TYR A 50 5.57 4.75 -3.10
N ASP A 51 5.22 5.39 -4.22
CA ASP A 51 4.30 6.54 -4.19
C ASP A 51 2.91 6.12 -3.67
N CYS A 52 2.45 4.93 -4.05
CA CYS A 52 1.21 4.38 -3.52
C CYS A 52 1.30 4.17 -2.01
N ALA A 53 2.42 3.65 -1.52
CA ALA A 53 2.63 3.45 -0.09
C ALA A 53 2.64 4.78 0.67
N LYS A 54 3.26 5.82 0.10
CA LYS A 54 3.22 7.17 0.69
C LYS A 54 1.79 7.71 0.75
N TYR A 55 1.02 7.53 -0.31
CA TYR A 55 -0.38 7.94 -0.31
C TYR A 55 -1.18 7.20 0.77
N LEU A 56 -0.93 5.90 0.94
CA LEU A 56 -1.58 5.10 1.97
C LEU A 56 -1.28 5.62 3.38
N VAL A 57 -0.03 5.99 3.65
CA VAL A 57 0.38 6.58 4.93
C VAL A 57 -0.39 7.88 5.17
N ASP A 58 -0.42 8.78 4.18
CA ASP A 58 -1.13 10.06 4.30
C ASP A 58 -2.64 9.84 4.50
N TYR A 59 -3.21 8.88 3.79
CA TYR A 59 -4.62 8.53 3.92
C TYR A 59 -4.95 8.08 5.35
N CYS A 60 -4.12 7.21 5.93
CA CYS A 60 -4.32 6.72 7.29
C CYS A 60 -4.10 7.80 8.34
N LEU A 61 -3.08 8.66 8.15
CA LEU A 61 -2.83 9.78 9.05
C LEU A 61 -4.00 10.76 9.10
N ASP A 62 -4.47 11.18 7.93
CA ASP A 62 -5.55 12.17 7.83
C ASP A 62 -6.84 11.68 8.47
N ARG A 63 -7.11 10.39 8.39
CA ARG A 63 -8.35 9.78 8.86
C ARG A 63 -8.21 9.06 10.20
N GLN A 64 -7.01 9.04 10.77
CA GLN A 64 -6.71 8.35 12.04
C GLN A 64 -7.14 6.87 11.99
N LEU A 65 -6.78 6.21 10.88
CA LEU A 65 -7.10 4.79 10.64
C LEU A 65 -5.85 3.94 10.78
N PRO A 66 -5.98 2.69 11.24
CA PRO A 66 -4.84 1.79 11.31
C PRO A 66 -4.40 1.37 9.91
N LEU A 67 -3.09 1.17 9.74
CA LEU A 67 -2.53 0.67 8.50
C LEU A 67 -3.02 -0.76 8.26
N PRO A 68 -3.54 -1.09 7.05
CA PRO A 68 -3.89 -2.48 6.76
C PRO A 68 -2.65 -3.38 6.71
N ASP A 69 -2.86 -4.68 6.81
CA ASP A 69 -1.79 -5.65 6.59
C ASP A 69 -1.29 -5.55 5.16
N PHE A 70 -0.01 -5.84 4.94
CA PHE A 70 0.58 -5.70 3.62
C PHE A 70 1.71 -6.70 3.39
N ALA A 71 2.01 -6.91 2.11
CA ALA A 71 3.21 -7.59 1.66
C ALA A 71 3.72 -6.87 0.41
N VAL A 72 4.98 -7.09 0.07
CA VAL A 72 5.59 -6.55 -1.15
C VAL A 72 6.10 -7.71 -1.99
N HIS A 73 5.56 -7.84 -3.20
CA HIS A 73 5.89 -8.93 -4.11
C HIS A 73 6.81 -8.50 -5.26
N SER A 74 7.42 -7.33 -5.16
CA SER A 74 8.27 -6.78 -6.19
C SER A 74 9.57 -7.56 -6.36
N GLN A 75 10.05 -7.67 -7.61
CA GLN A 75 11.37 -8.23 -7.92
C GLN A 75 12.49 -7.17 -7.86
N ASN A 76 12.13 -5.91 -7.60
CA ASN A 76 13.09 -4.84 -7.38
C ASN A 76 13.47 -4.81 -5.89
N PRO A 77 14.66 -5.31 -5.49
CA PRO A 77 14.99 -5.43 -4.06
C PRO A 77 15.09 -4.08 -3.35
N VAL A 78 15.56 -3.04 -4.03
CA VAL A 78 15.64 -1.69 -3.44
C VAL A 78 14.25 -1.12 -3.24
N GLY A 79 13.40 -1.23 -4.25
CA GLY A 79 12.01 -0.76 -4.17
C GLY A 79 11.22 -1.49 -3.10
N LYS A 80 11.39 -2.80 -3.01
CA LYS A 80 10.75 -3.61 -1.99
C LYS A 80 11.16 -3.16 -0.58
N GLU A 81 12.46 -3.00 -0.35
CA GLU A 81 12.98 -2.56 0.94
C GLU A 81 12.44 -1.18 1.32
N ASN A 82 12.39 -0.26 0.35
CA ASN A 82 11.89 1.10 0.60
C ASN A 82 10.43 1.10 1.02
N ILE A 83 9.58 0.31 0.37
CA ILE A 83 8.16 0.20 0.73
C ILE A 83 8.02 -0.42 2.13
N GLU A 84 8.72 -1.53 2.37
CA GLU A 84 8.67 -2.22 3.65
C GLU A 84 9.12 -1.31 4.79
N ARG A 85 10.20 -0.58 4.59
CA ARG A 85 10.72 0.35 5.60
C ARG A 85 9.73 1.46 5.92
N LEU A 86 9.16 2.08 4.90
CA LEU A 86 8.18 3.15 5.08
C LEU A 86 6.97 2.67 5.87
N LEU A 87 6.38 1.56 5.46
CA LEU A 87 5.16 1.05 6.06
C LEU A 87 5.39 0.49 7.46
N ASN A 88 6.51 -0.20 7.68
CA ASN A 88 6.85 -0.72 9.00
C ASN A 88 7.15 0.40 9.99
N ASN A 89 7.84 1.45 9.56
CA ASN A 89 8.11 2.61 10.41
C ASN A 89 6.81 3.31 10.80
N PHE A 90 5.90 3.49 9.86
CA PHE A 90 4.60 4.09 10.15
C PHE A 90 3.78 3.23 11.12
N LYS A 91 3.78 1.92 10.92
CA LYS A 91 3.09 0.97 11.79
C LYS A 91 3.60 1.07 13.24
N GLU A 92 4.93 1.17 13.42
CA GLU A 92 5.53 1.34 14.74
C GLU A 92 5.16 2.68 15.38
N GLN A 93 5.13 3.76 14.60
CA GLN A 93 4.69 5.07 15.07
C GLN A 93 3.25 5.03 15.54
N GLN A 94 2.38 4.35 14.80
CA GLN A 94 0.98 4.19 15.20
C GLN A 94 0.84 3.46 16.53
N LYS A 95 1.61 2.41 16.76
CA LYS A 95 1.61 1.69 18.04
C LYS A 95 2.03 2.60 19.19
N THR A 96 3.05 3.42 18.99
CA THR A 96 3.56 4.34 19.99
C THR A 96 2.50 5.39 20.36
N ILE A 97 1.83 5.96 19.36
CA ILE A 97 0.77 6.94 19.57
C ILE A 97 -0.39 6.32 20.36
N LEU A 98 -0.80 5.11 20.01
CA LEU A 98 -1.89 4.42 20.70
C LEU A 98 -1.54 4.10 22.15
N LYS A 99 -0.28 3.81 22.45
CA LYS A 99 0.17 3.56 23.82
C LYS A 99 0.24 4.84 24.66
N ALA A 100 0.42 5.99 24.03
CA ALA A 100 0.52 7.28 24.71
C ALA A 100 -0.85 7.85 25.11
N ILE A 101 -1.90 7.30 24.55
CA ILE A 101 -3.27 7.69 24.87
C ILE A 101 -3.83 6.80 25.98
#